data_83eacd131fce883fbeb486e6d03e95e6
#
_entry.id   83eacd131fce883fbeb486e6d03e95e6
#
_cell.length_a   1.000
_cell.length_b   1.000
_cell.length_c   1.000
_cell.angle_alpha   90.00
_cell.angle_beta   90.00
_cell.angle_gamma   90.00
#
_symmetry.space_group_name_H-M   'P 1'
#
loop_
_entity.id
_entity.type
_entity.pdbx_description
1 polymer ?
#
loop_
_entity_poly.entity_id
_entity_poly.type
_entity_poly.pdbx_seq_one_letter_code
_entity_poly.pdbx_strand_id
1 'polypeptide(L)'
;MIPSAGRHRMGAAGRAAHGVLALLALGANAASLFIGATESSTIPEGAGWTRLWAAGWQNLVNQPLFFTFMSNFLVGITALLLALRPSGRGAVFGAVRLSGLVCLVITGVVFNVLLRDDTLLPLFTAVLDAVQHVITPILAPLLWLLFGPRGQVTGRRVLASALIPVAWLVVTLVRGALVDWYPYVILDVPTLGYAGIAVYVGAILGLYFVLAGLFWWVDNRLVRRVRVAAAA
;
A
#
# COMPACT_ATOMS: atom_id res chain seq x y z
N MET A 1 -26.91 -24.52 -15.68
CA MET A 1 -27.10 -23.17 -15.10
C MET A 1 -26.51 -23.20 -13.68
N ILE A 2 -25.33 -22.64 -13.45
CA ILE A 2 -24.69 -22.62 -12.13
C ILE A 2 -25.38 -21.51 -11.32
N PRO A 3 -25.97 -21.78 -10.13
CA PRO A 3 -26.60 -20.76 -9.32
C PRO A 3 -25.55 -19.68 -8.99
N SER A 4 -25.87 -18.43 -9.24
CA SER A 4 -25.04 -17.31 -8.82
C SER A 4 -24.91 -17.36 -7.29
N ALA A 5 -23.73 -17.81 -6.81
CA ALA A 5 -23.40 -17.76 -5.38
C ALA A 5 -23.76 -16.38 -4.87
N GLY A 6 -24.65 -16.33 -3.87
CA GLY A 6 -25.25 -15.10 -3.34
C GLY A 6 -24.15 -14.06 -3.11
N ARG A 7 -24.27 -12.94 -3.79
CA ARG A 7 -23.36 -11.80 -3.60
C ARG A 7 -23.56 -11.30 -2.18
N HIS A 8 -22.67 -11.69 -1.30
CA HIS A 8 -22.66 -11.18 0.08
C HIS A 8 -22.56 -9.64 -0.02
N ARG A 9 -23.69 -8.96 0.14
CA ARG A 9 -23.70 -7.48 0.21
C ARG A 9 -23.10 -7.09 1.56
N MET A 10 -22.01 -6.31 1.51
CA MET A 10 -21.43 -5.72 2.72
C MET A 10 -22.52 -4.89 3.45
N GLY A 11 -22.74 -5.20 4.72
CA GLY A 11 -23.70 -4.48 5.56
C GLY A 11 -23.23 -3.04 5.86
N ALA A 12 -24.09 -2.26 6.54
CA ALA A 12 -23.82 -0.87 6.90
C ALA A 12 -22.52 -0.72 7.71
N ALA A 13 -22.27 -1.60 8.69
CA ALA A 13 -21.04 -1.60 9.50
C ALA A 13 -19.79 -1.77 8.66
N GLY A 14 -19.78 -2.71 7.69
CA GLY A 14 -18.63 -2.90 6.79
C GLY A 14 -18.41 -1.68 5.89
N ARG A 15 -19.47 -1.04 5.40
CA ARG A 15 -19.37 0.20 4.61
C ARG A 15 -18.79 1.35 5.43
N ALA A 16 -19.27 1.54 6.66
CA ALA A 16 -18.77 2.57 7.58
C ALA A 16 -17.28 2.33 7.89
N ALA A 17 -16.88 1.10 8.21
CA ALA A 17 -15.49 0.74 8.48
C ALA A 17 -14.56 1.01 7.28
N HIS A 18 -14.99 0.69 6.05
CA HIS A 18 -14.23 1.04 4.85
C HIS A 18 -14.21 2.55 4.58
N GLY A 19 -15.27 3.28 4.97
CA GLY A 19 -15.27 4.75 4.93
C GLY A 19 -14.24 5.36 5.86
N VAL A 20 -14.12 4.84 7.10
CA VAL A 20 -13.08 5.26 8.07
C VAL A 20 -11.68 4.94 7.52
N LEU A 21 -11.45 3.73 7.00
CA LEU A 21 -10.16 3.39 6.39
C LEU A 21 -9.81 4.31 5.22
N ALA A 22 -10.78 4.63 4.37
CA ALA A 22 -10.57 5.55 3.25
C ALA A 22 -10.21 6.95 3.74
N LEU A 23 -10.89 7.45 4.77
CA LEU A 23 -10.60 8.76 5.38
C LEU A 23 -9.17 8.79 5.96
N LEU A 24 -8.78 7.76 6.71
CA LEU A 24 -7.44 7.68 7.28
C LEU A 24 -6.36 7.63 6.19
N ALA A 25 -6.49 6.73 5.22
CA ALA A 25 -5.47 6.54 4.20
C ALA A 25 -5.36 7.72 3.22
N LEU A 26 -6.49 8.25 2.72
CA LEU A 26 -6.48 9.40 1.81
C LEU A 26 -6.20 10.72 2.55
N GLY A 27 -6.67 10.85 3.79
CA GLY A 27 -6.36 11.98 4.65
C GLY A 27 -4.86 12.05 4.98
N ALA A 28 -4.23 10.91 5.26
CA ALA A 28 -2.79 10.83 5.46
C ALA A 28 -2.01 11.22 4.19
N ASN A 29 -2.47 10.81 3.00
CA ASN A 29 -1.85 11.27 1.75
C ASN A 29 -2.03 12.77 1.53
N ALA A 30 -3.20 13.34 1.85
CA ALA A 30 -3.41 14.77 1.80
C ALA A 30 -2.49 15.53 2.77
N ALA A 31 -2.28 15.00 3.97
CA ALA A 31 -1.32 15.54 4.95
C ALA A 31 0.12 15.46 4.43
N SER A 32 0.52 14.36 3.76
CA SER A 32 1.85 14.26 3.13
C SER A 32 2.03 15.31 2.03
N LEU A 33 1.01 15.55 1.20
CA LEU A 33 1.05 16.62 0.20
C LEU A 33 1.17 18.01 0.84
N PHE A 34 0.48 18.24 1.96
CA PHE A 34 0.59 19.48 2.72
C PHE A 34 2.01 19.68 3.26
N ILE A 35 2.63 18.63 3.86
CA ILE A 35 4.04 18.67 4.29
C ILE A 35 4.94 19.01 3.10
N GLY A 36 4.81 18.31 1.98
CA GLY A 36 5.61 18.62 0.78
C GLY A 36 5.44 20.04 0.26
N ALA A 37 4.26 20.65 0.43
CA ALA A 37 3.99 22.02 0.05
C ALA A 37 4.61 23.06 1.02
N THR A 38 4.74 22.72 2.30
CA THR A 38 5.13 23.65 3.37
C THR A 38 6.52 23.45 3.94
N GLU A 39 7.11 22.26 3.76
CA GLU A 39 8.41 21.89 4.30
C GLU A 39 9.37 21.44 3.19
N SER A 40 10.65 21.69 3.36
CA SER A 40 11.69 21.19 2.46
C SER A 40 11.95 19.72 2.77
N SER A 41 12.38 18.94 1.75
CA SER A 41 12.83 17.57 1.96
C SER A 41 14.10 17.53 2.81
N THR A 42 14.32 16.39 3.49
CA THR A 42 15.56 16.09 4.20
C THR A 42 16.35 15.03 3.45
N ILE A 43 17.65 14.96 3.72
CA ILE A 43 18.51 13.86 3.26
C ILE A 43 18.73 12.96 4.47
N PRO A 44 18.32 11.68 4.42
CA PRO A 44 18.57 10.73 5.49
C PRO A 44 20.08 10.51 5.69
N GLU A 45 20.46 10.15 6.89
CA GLU A 45 21.85 9.76 7.18
C GLU A 45 22.25 8.55 6.32
N GLY A 46 23.46 8.59 5.77
CA GLY A 46 23.99 7.53 4.90
C GLY A 46 23.48 7.54 3.45
N ALA A 47 22.64 8.49 3.07
CA ALA A 47 22.20 8.64 1.68
C ALA A 47 23.33 9.17 0.79
N GLY A 48 23.51 8.57 -0.39
CA GLY A 48 24.50 8.98 -1.39
C GLY A 48 24.00 10.05 -2.35
N TRP A 49 22.68 10.33 -2.40
CA TRP A 49 22.15 11.43 -3.21
C TRP A 49 22.26 12.77 -2.47
N THR A 50 22.36 13.86 -3.24
CA THR A 50 22.57 15.19 -2.69
C THR A 50 21.41 16.15 -2.92
N ARG A 51 20.41 15.73 -3.70
CA ARG A 51 19.30 16.59 -4.09
C ARG A 51 18.37 16.87 -2.92
N LEU A 52 18.18 18.15 -2.63
CA LEU A 52 17.15 18.68 -1.74
C LEU A 52 16.02 19.33 -2.55
N TRP A 53 14.80 19.16 -2.10
CA TRP A 53 13.63 19.80 -2.66
C TRP A 53 13.14 20.87 -1.69
N ALA A 54 13.12 22.14 -2.15
CA ALA A 54 12.53 23.22 -1.38
C ALA A 54 11.03 22.98 -1.17
N ALA A 55 10.50 23.53 -0.08
CA ALA A 55 9.06 23.61 0.15
C ALA A 55 8.32 24.19 -1.08
N GLY A 56 7.13 23.71 -1.33
CA GLY A 56 6.32 24.11 -2.48
C GLY A 56 6.08 22.97 -3.46
N TRP A 57 5.73 23.33 -4.71
CA TRP A 57 5.28 22.36 -5.72
C TRP A 57 6.31 21.26 -6.01
N GLN A 58 7.61 21.57 -5.95
CA GLN A 58 8.67 20.60 -6.24
C GLN A 58 8.68 19.46 -5.22
N ASN A 59 8.60 19.76 -3.92
CA ASN A 59 8.54 18.72 -2.89
C ASN A 59 7.15 18.08 -2.80
N LEU A 60 6.08 18.83 -3.11
CA LEU A 60 4.73 18.27 -3.18
C LEU A 60 4.64 17.14 -4.22
N VAL A 61 5.20 17.32 -5.43
CA VAL A 61 5.17 16.28 -6.48
C VAL A 61 6.08 15.08 -6.19
N ASN A 62 6.96 15.17 -5.20
CA ASN A 62 7.77 14.05 -4.73
C ASN A 62 6.97 13.11 -3.80
N GLN A 63 5.95 13.61 -3.07
CA GLN A 63 5.20 12.81 -2.12
C GLN A 63 4.55 11.55 -2.74
N PRO A 64 3.92 11.59 -3.94
CA PRO A 64 3.40 10.42 -4.61
C PRO A 64 4.44 9.36 -5.00
N LEU A 65 5.73 9.68 -4.97
CA LEU A 65 6.81 8.74 -5.28
C LEU A 65 7.20 7.87 -4.08
N PHE A 66 6.76 8.21 -2.88
CA PHE A 66 6.93 7.32 -1.74
C PHE A 66 6.02 6.09 -1.87
N PHE A 67 6.59 4.91 -1.61
CA PHE A 67 5.82 3.64 -1.62
C PHE A 67 4.67 3.67 -0.61
N THR A 68 4.90 4.31 0.53
CA THR A 68 3.89 4.58 1.57
C THR A 68 2.70 5.36 1.01
N PHE A 69 2.96 6.41 0.24
CA PHE A 69 1.91 7.20 -0.40
C PHE A 69 1.11 6.35 -1.39
N MET A 70 1.79 5.64 -2.29
CA MET A 70 1.15 4.77 -3.27
C MET A 70 0.28 3.70 -2.61
N SER A 71 0.80 3.01 -1.59
CA SER A 71 0.08 1.93 -0.92
C SER A 71 -1.16 2.43 -0.17
N ASN A 72 -1.05 3.55 0.57
CA ASN A 72 -2.19 4.21 1.21
C ASN A 72 -3.21 4.72 0.18
N PHE A 73 -2.77 5.26 -0.96
CA PHE A 73 -3.67 5.69 -2.03
C PHE A 73 -4.48 4.53 -2.61
N LEU A 74 -3.84 3.40 -2.93
CA LEU A 74 -4.52 2.22 -3.47
C LEU A 74 -5.55 1.64 -2.47
N VAL A 75 -5.19 1.57 -1.20
CA VAL A 75 -6.10 1.11 -0.15
C VAL A 75 -7.22 2.12 0.06
N GLY A 76 -6.91 3.40 0.18
CA GLY A 76 -7.87 4.47 0.39
C GLY A 76 -8.93 4.55 -0.71
N ILE A 77 -8.51 4.56 -1.99
CA ILE A 77 -9.46 4.60 -3.12
C ILE A 77 -10.31 3.34 -3.20
N THR A 78 -9.73 2.15 -2.97
CA THR A 78 -10.49 0.90 -3.02
C THR A 78 -11.44 0.76 -1.82
N ALA A 79 -11.07 1.25 -0.65
CA ALA A 79 -11.94 1.32 0.53
C ALA A 79 -13.08 2.32 0.31
N LEU A 80 -12.81 3.51 -0.22
CA LEU A 80 -13.83 4.50 -0.58
C LEU A 80 -14.86 3.92 -1.55
N LEU A 81 -14.37 3.27 -2.60
CA LEU A 81 -15.24 2.63 -3.56
C LEU A 81 -16.10 1.53 -2.93
N LEU A 82 -15.61 0.76 -1.96
CA LEU A 82 -16.40 -0.25 -1.23
C LEU A 82 -17.42 0.38 -0.29
N ALA A 83 -17.08 1.50 0.36
CA ALA A 83 -18.02 2.25 1.19
C ALA A 83 -19.20 2.78 0.38
N LEU A 84 -18.94 3.32 -0.82
CA LEU A 84 -19.96 3.91 -1.68
C LEU A 84 -20.77 2.85 -2.47
N ARG A 85 -20.09 1.84 -3.02
CA ARG A 85 -20.68 0.81 -3.90
C ARG A 85 -20.14 -0.57 -3.52
N PRO A 86 -20.76 -1.28 -2.56
CA PRO A 86 -20.22 -2.53 -1.99
C PRO A 86 -20.34 -3.77 -2.88
N SER A 87 -20.91 -3.67 -4.09
CA SER A 87 -21.18 -4.83 -4.94
C SER A 87 -20.52 -4.75 -6.33
N GLY A 88 -20.25 -5.93 -6.92
CA GLY A 88 -20.02 -6.09 -8.36
C GLY A 88 -18.73 -5.49 -8.93
N ARG A 89 -17.57 -5.76 -8.32
CA ARG A 89 -16.28 -5.24 -8.78
C ARG A 89 -15.56 -6.21 -9.72
N GLY A 90 -15.03 -5.68 -10.82
CA GLY A 90 -14.33 -6.44 -11.87
C GLY A 90 -12.93 -6.93 -11.48
N ALA A 91 -12.24 -7.53 -12.46
CA ALA A 91 -10.90 -8.09 -12.27
C ALA A 91 -9.85 -7.03 -11.90
N VAL A 92 -9.90 -5.86 -12.55
CA VAL A 92 -8.98 -4.73 -12.30
C VAL A 92 -9.10 -4.25 -10.86
N PHE A 93 -10.32 -3.99 -10.38
CA PHE A 93 -10.54 -3.60 -8.98
C PHE A 93 -9.95 -4.62 -8.01
N GLY A 94 -10.15 -5.94 -8.26
CA GLY A 94 -9.61 -6.99 -7.42
C GLY A 94 -8.07 -7.02 -7.40
N ALA A 95 -7.41 -6.77 -8.54
CA ALA A 95 -5.96 -6.69 -8.63
C ALA A 95 -5.41 -5.43 -7.91
N VAL A 96 -6.01 -4.26 -8.15
CA VAL A 96 -5.63 -3.00 -7.50
C VAL A 96 -5.80 -3.08 -5.97
N ARG A 97 -6.92 -3.65 -5.51
CA ARG A 97 -7.18 -3.85 -4.09
C ARG A 97 -6.19 -4.81 -3.46
N LEU A 98 -5.87 -5.94 -4.10
CA LEU A 98 -4.87 -6.87 -3.61
C LEU A 98 -3.49 -6.21 -3.54
N SER A 99 -3.11 -5.48 -4.60
CA SER A 99 -1.86 -4.73 -4.61
C SER A 99 -1.78 -3.75 -3.43
N GLY A 100 -2.82 -2.94 -3.23
CA GLY A 100 -2.88 -2.00 -2.10
C GLY A 100 -2.73 -2.68 -0.75
N LEU A 101 -3.47 -3.79 -0.50
CA LEU A 101 -3.39 -4.55 0.75
C LEU A 101 -1.99 -5.10 1.01
N VAL A 102 -1.38 -5.75 0.00
CA VAL A 102 -0.04 -6.34 0.13
C VAL A 102 1.01 -5.25 0.30
N CYS A 103 0.98 -4.21 -0.55
CA CYS A 103 1.94 -3.10 -0.46
C CYS A 103 1.84 -2.38 0.89
N LEU A 104 0.63 -2.19 1.42
CA LEU A 104 0.45 -1.52 2.70
C LEU A 104 0.98 -2.35 3.88
N VAL A 105 0.80 -3.67 3.87
CA VAL A 105 1.44 -4.56 4.87
C VAL A 105 2.96 -4.49 4.74
N ILE A 106 3.51 -4.49 3.51
CA ILE A 106 4.95 -4.32 3.28
C ILE A 106 5.42 -2.96 3.82
N THR A 107 4.68 -1.87 3.56
CA THR A 107 4.96 -0.54 4.12
C THR A 107 5.11 -0.61 5.64
N GLY A 108 4.14 -1.23 6.33
CA GLY A 108 4.21 -1.37 7.79
C GLY A 108 5.41 -2.18 8.26
N VAL A 109 5.69 -3.33 7.62
CA VAL A 109 6.83 -4.19 8.00
C VAL A 109 8.17 -3.52 7.70
N VAL A 110 8.38 -3.10 6.45
CA VAL A 110 9.67 -2.54 6.01
C VAL A 110 9.99 -1.25 6.77
N PHE A 111 9.02 -0.36 6.96
CA PHE A 111 9.25 0.87 7.69
C PHE A 111 9.64 0.59 9.15
N ASN A 112 8.87 -0.20 9.87
CA ASN A 112 9.12 -0.43 11.30
C ASN A 112 10.35 -1.32 11.58
N VAL A 113 10.82 -2.11 10.61
CA VAL A 113 11.97 -3.03 10.79
C VAL A 113 13.27 -2.44 10.22
N LEU A 114 13.19 -1.69 9.10
CA LEU A 114 14.39 -1.26 8.37
C LEU A 114 14.58 0.26 8.27
N LEU A 115 13.49 1.04 8.34
CA LEU A 115 13.54 2.47 8.02
C LEU A 115 13.23 3.38 9.21
N ARG A 116 12.65 2.85 10.28
CA ARG A 116 12.35 3.64 11.49
C ARG A 116 13.64 4.00 12.21
N ASP A 117 13.77 5.27 12.52
CA ASP A 117 14.83 5.81 13.39
C ASP A 117 14.24 6.29 14.73
N ASP A 118 15.11 6.70 15.64
CA ASP A 118 14.75 7.20 16.98
C ASP A 118 14.51 8.72 16.99
N THR A 119 14.33 9.36 15.82
CA THR A 119 14.12 10.80 15.72
C THR A 119 12.79 11.18 16.35
N LEU A 120 12.83 12.16 17.27
CA LEU A 120 11.63 12.72 17.86
C LEU A 120 10.88 13.58 16.82
N LEU A 121 9.70 13.16 16.45
CA LEU A 121 8.86 13.86 15.48
C LEU A 121 7.93 14.87 16.18
N PRO A 122 7.66 16.04 15.57
CA PRO A 122 6.56 16.90 15.98
C PRO A 122 5.23 16.12 16.00
N LEU A 123 4.30 16.50 16.88
CA LEU A 123 3.06 15.75 17.11
C LEU A 123 2.28 15.46 15.81
N PHE A 124 2.16 16.42 14.92
CA PHE A 124 1.45 16.24 13.64
C PHE A 124 2.11 15.15 12.79
N THR A 125 3.43 15.22 12.63
CA THR A 125 4.22 14.24 11.85
C THR A 125 4.22 12.87 12.53
N ALA A 126 4.28 12.81 13.88
CA ALA A 126 4.20 11.57 14.63
C ALA A 126 2.83 10.87 14.46
N VAL A 127 1.73 11.63 14.48
CA VAL A 127 0.39 11.08 14.21
C VAL A 127 0.29 10.59 12.76
N LEU A 128 0.81 11.35 11.80
CA LEU A 128 0.84 10.95 10.40
C LEU A 128 1.66 9.67 10.18
N ASP A 129 2.85 9.59 10.79
CA ASP A 129 3.69 8.39 10.79
C ASP A 129 2.94 7.18 11.33
N ALA A 130 2.31 7.31 12.51
CA ALA A 130 1.52 6.22 13.12
C ALA A 130 0.37 5.78 12.21
N VAL A 131 -0.35 6.71 11.57
CA VAL A 131 -1.43 6.38 10.63
C VAL A 131 -0.90 5.60 9.44
N GLN A 132 0.18 6.06 8.80
CA GLN A 132 0.68 5.50 7.56
C GLN A 132 1.45 4.18 7.73
N HIS A 133 2.16 4.02 8.85
CA HIS A 133 3.09 2.90 9.03
C HIS A 133 2.64 1.88 10.08
N VAL A 134 1.58 2.16 10.86
CA VAL A 134 1.05 1.24 11.88
C VAL A 134 -0.46 1.03 11.71
N ILE A 135 -1.26 2.11 11.77
CA ILE A 135 -2.71 1.99 11.85
C ILE A 135 -3.30 1.43 10.55
N THR A 136 -3.04 2.08 9.40
CA THR A 136 -3.60 1.63 8.12
C THR A 136 -3.04 0.29 7.66
N PRO A 137 -1.74 -0.07 7.85
CA PRO A 137 -1.21 -1.40 7.57
C PRO A 137 -1.87 -2.54 8.35
N ILE A 138 -2.31 -2.29 9.58
CA ILE A 138 -3.04 -3.27 10.39
C ILE A 138 -4.53 -3.28 10.05
N LEU A 139 -5.14 -2.10 9.96
CA LEU A 139 -6.58 -1.96 9.79
C LEU A 139 -7.06 -2.49 8.43
N ALA A 140 -6.31 -2.25 7.36
CA ALA A 140 -6.71 -2.65 6.02
C ALA A 140 -6.88 -4.17 5.84
N PRO A 141 -5.90 -5.03 6.21
CA PRO A 141 -6.08 -6.48 6.16
C PRO A 141 -7.13 -6.99 7.15
N LEU A 142 -7.29 -6.37 8.33
CA LEU A 142 -8.35 -6.73 9.27
C LEU A 142 -9.74 -6.47 8.67
N LEU A 143 -9.97 -5.30 8.07
CA LEU A 143 -11.25 -5.00 7.43
C LEU A 143 -11.48 -5.86 6.18
N TRP A 144 -10.41 -6.19 5.44
CA TRP A 144 -10.50 -7.18 4.37
C TRP A 144 -10.95 -8.53 4.91
N LEU A 145 -10.39 -8.98 6.05
CA LEU A 145 -10.72 -10.25 6.68
C LEU A 145 -12.16 -10.28 7.26
N LEU A 146 -12.63 -9.18 7.83
CA LEU A 146 -13.94 -9.13 8.51
C LEU A 146 -15.10 -8.85 7.53
N PHE A 147 -14.92 -7.92 6.61
CA PHE A 147 -16.00 -7.35 5.80
C PHE A 147 -15.77 -7.46 4.28
N GLY A 148 -14.61 -7.92 3.84
CA GLY A 148 -14.27 -7.91 2.42
C GLY A 148 -15.16 -8.84 1.60
N PRO A 149 -15.45 -8.46 0.34
CA PRO A 149 -16.02 -9.40 -0.63
C PRO A 149 -15.06 -10.56 -0.86
N ARG A 150 -15.58 -11.79 -0.83
CA ARG A 150 -14.81 -13.04 -0.96
C ARG A 150 -14.71 -13.51 -2.41
N GLY A 151 -13.76 -14.40 -2.69
CA GLY A 151 -13.55 -14.96 -4.01
C GLY A 151 -12.93 -13.97 -5.01
N GLN A 152 -12.33 -12.91 -4.49
CA GLN A 152 -11.69 -11.89 -5.34
C GLN A 152 -10.20 -12.16 -5.57
N VAL A 153 -9.55 -13.00 -4.79
CA VAL A 153 -8.12 -13.31 -4.97
C VAL A 153 -7.96 -14.57 -5.80
N THR A 154 -7.35 -14.44 -6.96
CA THR A 154 -7.06 -15.53 -7.90
C THR A 154 -5.60 -15.47 -8.33
N GLY A 155 -5.01 -16.58 -8.80
CA GLY A 155 -3.62 -16.58 -9.27
C GLY A 155 -3.32 -15.50 -10.33
N ARG A 156 -4.24 -15.28 -11.29
CA ARG A 156 -4.11 -14.21 -12.29
C ARG A 156 -4.10 -12.81 -11.64
N ARG A 157 -4.92 -12.60 -10.61
CA ARG A 157 -4.95 -11.32 -9.89
C ARG A 157 -3.73 -11.11 -9.01
N VAL A 158 -3.15 -12.19 -8.46
CA VAL A 158 -1.86 -12.12 -7.76
C VAL A 158 -0.77 -11.60 -8.70
N LEU A 159 -0.64 -12.17 -9.90
CA LEU A 159 0.33 -11.71 -10.88
C LEU A 159 0.05 -10.28 -11.35
N ALA A 160 -1.22 -9.99 -11.70
CA ALA A 160 -1.60 -8.64 -12.15
C ALA A 160 -1.39 -7.57 -11.05
N SER A 161 -1.59 -7.91 -9.77
CA SER A 161 -1.39 -6.98 -8.66
C SER A 161 0.08 -6.59 -8.47
N ALA A 162 1.02 -7.48 -8.79
CA ALA A 162 2.46 -7.21 -8.71
C ALA A 162 2.95 -6.20 -9.76
N LEU A 163 2.21 -5.98 -10.85
CA LEU A 163 2.59 -5.00 -11.88
C LEU A 163 2.63 -3.57 -11.32
N ILE A 164 1.80 -3.25 -10.31
CA ILE A 164 1.75 -1.89 -9.73
C ILE A 164 3.05 -1.55 -8.97
N PRO A 165 3.48 -2.33 -7.95
CA PRO A 165 4.74 -2.04 -7.28
C PRO A 165 5.97 -2.18 -8.18
N VAL A 166 5.94 -3.06 -9.19
CA VAL A 166 7.02 -3.17 -10.18
C VAL A 166 7.09 -1.91 -11.05
N ALA A 167 5.95 -1.41 -11.55
CA ALA A 167 5.91 -0.16 -12.30
C ALA A 167 6.38 1.03 -11.45
N TRP A 168 5.95 1.10 -10.18
CA TRP A 168 6.43 2.11 -9.23
C TRP A 168 7.96 2.03 -9.07
N LEU A 169 8.53 0.85 -8.90
CA LEU A 169 9.97 0.65 -8.75
C LEU A 169 10.72 1.14 -10.00
N VAL A 170 10.26 0.77 -11.20
CA VAL A 170 10.88 1.22 -12.46
C VAL A 170 10.86 2.75 -12.55
N VAL A 171 9.71 3.38 -12.30
CA VAL A 171 9.59 4.85 -12.30
C VAL A 171 10.53 5.48 -11.28
N THR A 172 10.61 4.92 -10.07
CA THR A 172 11.47 5.42 -8.99
C THR A 172 12.95 5.34 -9.37
N LEU A 173 13.42 4.21 -9.89
CA LEU A 173 14.83 4.04 -10.28
C LEU A 173 15.21 4.90 -11.50
N VAL A 174 14.36 4.95 -12.52
CA VAL A 174 14.59 5.80 -13.70
C VAL A 174 14.65 7.27 -13.30
N ARG A 175 13.67 7.72 -12.50
CA ARG A 175 13.65 9.11 -12.04
C ARG A 175 14.83 9.41 -11.12
N GLY A 176 15.18 8.48 -10.21
CA GLY A 176 16.32 8.64 -9.30
C GLY A 176 17.61 8.88 -10.04
N ALA A 177 17.87 8.12 -11.10
CA ALA A 177 19.03 8.30 -11.97
C ALA A 177 19.05 9.63 -12.74
N LEU A 178 17.85 10.19 -13.06
CA LEU A 178 17.75 11.46 -13.81
C LEU A 178 17.87 12.70 -12.93
N VAL A 179 17.42 12.64 -11.66
CA VAL A 179 17.32 13.82 -10.79
C VAL A 179 18.17 13.75 -9.53
N ASP A 180 18.96 12.70 -9.36
CA ASP A 180 19.81 12.45 -8.19
C ASP A 180 19.01 12.51 -6.88
N TRP A 181 17.90 11.73 -6.81
CA TRP A 181 17.06 11.66 -5.62
C TRP A 181 16.28 10.34 -5.55
N TYR A 182 16.33 9.69 -4.41
CA TYR A 182 15.60 8.44 -4.14
C TYR A 182 14.73 8.60 -2.90
N PRO A 183 13.52 7.98 -2.85
CA PRO A 183 12.64 8.10 -1.69
C PRO A 183 13.13 7.32 -0.46
N TYR A 184 14.07 6.38 -0.63
CA TYR A 184 14.56 5.50 0.43
C TYR A 184 16.03 5.13 0.23
N VAL A 185 16.79 5.03 1.33
CA VAL A 185 18.19 4.58 1.33
C VAL A 185 18.38 3.17 0.77
N ILE A 186 17.38 2.29 0.91
CA ILE A 186 17.41 0.94 0.32
C ILE A 186 17.29 0.92 -1.22
N LEU A 187 17.00 2.06 -1.84
CA LEU A 187 16.95 2.26 -3.29
C LEU A 187 18.03 3.22 -3.78
N ASP A 188 18.99 3.57 -2.92
CA ASP A 188 20.07 4.51 -3.20
C ASP A 188 21.13 3.89 -4.13
N VAL A 189 20.99 4.14 -5.43
CA VAL A 189 21.92 3.66 -6.44
C VAL A 189 23.34 4.22 -6.25
N PRO A 190 23.55 5.51 -5.95
CA PRO A 190 24.88 6.06 -5.64
C PRO A 190 25.65 5.29 -4.57
N THR A 191 24.99 4.90 -3.49
CA THR A 191 25.65 4.20 -2.36
C THR A 191 25.72 2.69 -2.57
N LEU A 192 24.59 2.07 -2.98
CA LEU A 192 24.44 0.61 -2.98
C LEU A 192 24.80 -0.04 -4.32
N GLY A 193 24.81 0.73 -5.41
CA GLY A 193 24.83 0.21 -6.76
C GLY A 193 23.59 -0.64 -7.08
N TYR A 194 23.41 -1.00 -8.34
CA TYR A 194 22.28 -1.84 -8.75
C TYR A 194 22.31 -3.25 -8.15
N ALA A 195 23.49 -3.80 -7.86
CA ALA A 195 23.61 -5.12 -7.21
C ALA A 195 23.11 -5.11 -5.77
N GLY A 196 23.46 -4.06 -4.99
CA GLY A 196 22.98 -3.91 -3.61
C GLY A 196 21.46 -3.70 -3.56
N ILE A 197 20.93 -2.85 -4.45
CA ILE A 197 19.47 -2.63 -4.56
C ILE A 197 18.74 -3.93 -4.94
N ALA A 198 19.30 -4.76 -5.84
CA ALA A 198 18.68 -6.01 -6.26
C ALA A 198 18.43 -6.97 -5.08
N VAL A 199 19.25 -6.93 -4.04
CA VAL A 199 19.05 -7.73 -2.81
C VAL A 199 17.78 -7.28 -2.08
N TYR A 200 17.64 -5.96 -1.82
CA TYR A 200 16.44 -5.42 -1.16
C TYR A 200 15.18 -5.64 -1.99
N VAL A 201 15.26 -5.37 -3.29
CA VAL A 201 14.14 -5.57 -4.22
C VAL A 201 13.73 -7.05 -4.27
N GLY A 202 14.70 -7.97 -4.35
CA GLY A 202 14.45 -9.41 -4.33
C GLY A 202 13.75 -9.86 -3.05
N ALA A 203 14.23 -9.40 -1.89
CA ALA A 203 13.62 -9.71 -0.59
C ALA A 203 12.19 -9.15 -0.49
N ILE A 204 11.96 -7.89 -0.91
CA ILE A 204 10.64 -7.26 -0.88
C ILE A 204 9.67 -7.92 -1.86
N LEU A 205 10.11 -8.28 -3.07
CA LEU A 205 9.29 -9.03 -4.02
C LEU A 205 8.98 -10.44 -3.51
N GLY A 206 9.93 -11.11 -2.88
CA GLY A 206 9.69 -12.40 -2.21
C GLY A 206 8.61 -12.26 -1.13
N LEU A 207 8.73 -11.26 -0.25
CA LEU A 207 7.71 -10.95 0.76
C LEU A 207 6.36 -10.63 0.12
N TYR A 208 6.34 -9.89 -1.01
CA TYR A 208 5.12 -9.58 -1.74
C TYR A 208 4.37 -10.85 -2.15
N PHE A 209 5.05 -11.80 -2.78
CA PHE A 209 4.42 -13.02 -3.25
C PHE A 209 4.01 -13.97 -2.10
N VAL A 210 4.76 -13.99 -1.01
CA VAL A 210 4.36 -14.72 0.22
C VAL A 210 3.06 -14.13 0.77
N LEU A 211 2.97 -12.81 0.94
CA LEU A 211 1.77 -12.15 1.44
C LEU A 211 0.58 -12.30 0.47
N ALA A 212 0.79 -12.08 -0.83
CA ALA A 212 -0.25 -12.25 -1.84
C ALA A 212 -0.77 -13.71 -1.89
N GLY A 213 0.12 -14.68 -1.74
CA GLY A 213 -0.21 -16.10 -1.60
C GLY A 213 -1.03 -16.38 -0.33
N LEU A 214 -0.68 -15.75 0.78
CA LEU A 214 -1.43 -15.84 2.04
C LEU A 214 -2.84 -15.26 1.89
N PHE A 215 -3.00 -14.07 1.28
CA PHE A 215 -4.32 -13.51 0.97
C PHE A 215 -5.13 -14.44 0.07
N TRP A 216 -4.50 -15.04 -0.94
CA TRP A 216 -5.17 -16.01 -1.82
C TRP A 216 -5.61 -17.27 -1.07
N TRP A 217 -4.74 -17.83 -0.24
CA TRP A 217 -5.07 -19.01 0.56
C TRP A 217 -6.22 -18.73 1.54
N VAL A 218 -6.18 -17.60 2.27
CA VAL A 218 -7.24 -17.21 3.21
C VAL A 218 -8.55 -16.98 2.47
N ASP A 219 -8.57 -16.26 1.34
CA ASP A 219 -9.77 -16.00 0.55
C ASP A 219 -10.45 -17.31 0.10
N ASN A 220 -9.66 -18.26 -0.41
CA ASN A 220 -10.16 -19.56 -0.81
C ASN A 220 -10.74 -20.39 0.36
N ARG A 221 -10.10 -20.34 1.54
CA ARG A 221 -10.62 -21.00 2.74
C ARG A 221 -11.95 -20.41 3.18
N LEU A 222 -12.08 -19.11 3.17
CA LEU A 222 -13.31 -18.40 3.55
C LEU A 222 -14.45 -18.68 2.56
N VAL A 223 -14.18 -18.69 1.26
CA VAL A 223 -15.17 -19.06 0.23
C VAL A 223 -15.67 -20.47 0.42
N ARG A 224 -14.79 -21.44 0.70
CA ARG A 224 -15.19 -22.83 0.93
C ARG A 224 -16.11 -22.98 2.16
N ARG A 225 -15.79 -22.28 3.27
CA ARG A 225 -16.64 -22.31 4.49
C ARG A 225 -18.04 -21.79 4.23
N VAL A 226 -18.18 -20.67 3.49
CA VAL A 226 -19.51 -20.12 3.14
C VAL A 226 -20.30 -21.08 2.28
N ARG A 227 -19.67 -21.78 1.33
CA ARG A 227 -20.36 -22.77 0.48
C ARG A 227 -20.86 -24.00 1.27
N VAL A 228 -20.05 -24.50 2.21
CA VAL A 228 -20.45 -25.64 3.06
C VAL A 228 -21.62 -25.25 3.97
N ALA A 229 -21.57 -24.08 4.60
CA ALA A 229 -22.65 -23.59 5.47
C ALA A 229 -23.96 -23.30 4.72
N ALA A 230 -23.91 -23.03 3.41
CA ALA A 230 -25.11 -22.81 2.58
C ALA A 230 -25.70 -24.11 2.01
N ALA A 231 -24.97 -25.23 2.13
CA ALA A 231 -25.41 -26.57 1.66
C ALA A 231 -25.91 -27.48 2.80
N ALA A 232 -25.69 -27.09 4.06
CA ALA A 232 -26.21 -27.71 5.29
C ALA A 232 -27.53 -27.08 5.71
#